data_c64d71a2f3d1946e9d0360555a3981e3
#
_entry.id   c64d71a2f3d1946e9d0360555a3981e3
#
_cell.length_a   1.000
_cell.length_b   1.000
_cell.length_c   1.000
_cell.angle_alpha   90.00
_cell.angle_beta   90.00
_cell.angle_gamma   90.00
#
_symmetry.space_group_name_H-M   'P 1'
#
loop_
_entity.id
_entity.type
_entity.pdbx_description
1 polymer ?
#
loop_
_entity_poly.entity_id
_entity_poly.type
_entity_poly.pdbx_seq_one_letter_code
_entity_poly.pdbx_strand_id
1 'polypeptide(L)'
;MPGRSDLAAQLQRVRLESDTLYAIIGAVGSSVDLTRVLDGIVELLTEATGCHACFVYIRDGERLRIRAASRIYAHVVGKVEFGIDEGLTGWVARTGEPAFIREEALADPRMKYVPELEEERFQSMVAVPVPARSGEVLGVVVLHTVAPREFDEDVLNFLVHTASLVAGAIENARLYEESRARVDALTNLAQLSERIVAVSGREELYRVVTGGLRRLLACDACQLRLRSVDDEQVELVVAVDPPGKLPEPHVESRAVLRDGRHELGALVAVRSGVHVFPAQHEELLQAVANQTALALRNAEHIERLTAENLVRALFEALDDGVLDVAEARARAAGCDLRRPHVFIHAVPAAVDDARPWSAVAERVEARLRNIEAGALVDAGRDLLRGLLPLPPGARRGDVTALRELGVSEALAIGISPVQRGADGADRSLREARDAATIARALTPEGGALAYDGLGAYRYLVHLALDEAPHDRLCQAIERLLQYDERRGTQLLPTLEQYLADRRVGTTTARKLFIHANTLRQRLDRIQKLTDVDLATEDLLSLELAVKLVRLRRAGVAESPPRS
;
A
#
# COMPACT_ATOMS: atom_id res chain seq x y z
N MET A 1 83.28 -25.73 8.13
CA MET A 1 82.38 -26.30 7.09
C MET A 1 81.32 -27.13 7.83
N PRO A 2 80.07 -26.83 7.76
CA PRO A 2 79.05 -27.68 8.36
C PRO A 2 79.20 -29.09 7.75
N GLY A 3 79.16 -30.13 8.63
CA GLY A 3 79.33 -31.53 8.20
C GLY A 3 78.16 -31.96 7.27
N ARG A 4 78.38 -32.94 6.38
CA ARG A 4 77.33 -33.52 5.50
C ARG A 4 76.03 -33.94 6.26
N SER A 5 76.17 -34.24 7.56
CA SER A 5 75.05 -34.57 8.45
C SER A 5 74.18 -33.37 8.75
N ASP A 6 74.76 -32.17 8.91
CA ASP A 6 74.08 -30.92 9.25
C ASP A 6 73.26 -30.39 8.07
N LEU A 7 73.83 -30.47 6.86
CA LEU A 7 73.13 -30.08 5.62
C LEU A 7 71.96 -30.99 5.31
N ALA A 8 72.08 -32.31 5.55
CA ALA A 8 70.98 -33.25 5.35
C ALA A 8 69.83 -33.03 6.34
N ALA A 9 70.11 -32.71 7.58
CA ALA A 9 69.13 -32.35 8.61
C ALA A 9 68.38 -31.04 8.26
N GLN A 10 69.11 -30.04 7.78
CA GLN A 10 68.57 -28.77 7.37
C GLN A 10 67.66 -28.91 6.12
N LEU A 11 68.07 -29.69 5.11
CA LEU A 11 67.22 -29.98 3.94
C LEU A 11 65.95 -30.74 4.32
N GLN A 12 66.03 -31.67 5.25
CA GLN A 12 64.89 -32.43 5.72
C GLN A 12 63.86 -31.58 6.45
N ARG A 13 64.34 -30.61 7.26
CA ARG A 13 63.51 -29.63 7.97
C ARG A 13 62.80 -28.68 6.98
N VAL A 14 63.53 -28.06 6.06
CA VAL A 14 62.92 -27.19 5.04
C VAL A 14 61.88 -27.91 4.20
N ARG A 15 62.13 -29.18 3.86
CA ARG A 15 61.15 -30.00 3.17
C ARG A 15 59.89 -30.23 3.99
N LEU A 16 60.01 -30.60 5.29
CA LEU A 16 58.89 -30.80 6.19
C LEU A 16 58.07 -29.52 6.35
N GLU A 17 58.70 -28.34 6.52
CA GLU A 17 58.03 -27.05 6.63
C GLU A 17 57.29 -26.71 5.33
N SER A 18 57.90 -26.96 4.14
CA SER A 18 57.23 -26.74 2.85
C SER A 18 56.05 -27.65 2.66
N ASP A 19 56.19 -28.97 2.93
CA ASP A 19 55.11 -29.95 2.82
C ASP A 19 53.93 -29.61 3.77
N THR A 20 54.24 -29.11 4.96
CA THR A 20 53.25 -28.64 5.94
C THR A 20 52.50 -27.38 5.47
N LEU A 21 53.23 -26.41 4.91
CA LEU A 21 52.57 -25.24 4.33
C LEU A 21 51.63 -25.57 3.18
N TYR A 22 52.03 -26.53 2.29
CA TYR A 22 51.12 -27.03 1.25
C TYR A 22 49.91 -27.74 1.81
N ALA A 23 50.09 -28.53 2.88
CA ALA A 23 48.97 -29.22 3.54
C ALA A 23 48.00 -28.20 4.18
N ILE A 24 48.53 -27.12 4.81
CA ILE A 24 47.72 -26.04 5.37
C ILE A 24 46.98 -25.29 4.26
N ILE A 25 47.63 -24.95 3.15
CA ILE A 25 46.97 -24.33 1.98
C ILE A 25 45.82 -25.21 1.47
N GLY A 26 46.06 -26.53 1.38
CA GLY A 26 45.04 -27.48 1.01
C GLY A 26 43.86 -27.52 1.98
N ALA A 27 44.13 -27.49 3.30
CA ALA A 27 43.09 -27.48 4.33
C ALA A 27 42.25 -26.18 4.27
N VAL A 28 42.90 -25.01 4.13
CA VAL A 28 42.23 -23.71 3.99
C VAL A 28 41.37 -23.64 2.73
N GLY A 29 41.82 -24.24 1.62
CA GLY A 29 41.08 -24.25 0.35
C GLY A 29 39.95 -25.28 0.26
N SER A 30 39.94 -26.30 1.11
CA SER A 30 39.01 -27.44 1.02
C SER A 30 37.74 -27.29 1.86
N SER A 31 37.69 -26.37 2.81
CA SER A 31 36.57 -26.19 3.72
C SER A 31 36.31 -24.72 4.03
N VAL A 32 35.04 -24.37 4.12
CA VAL A 32 34.57 -23.07 4.63
C VAL A 32 34.24 -23.13 6.13
N ASP A 33 34.29 -24.33 6.73
CA ASP A 33 34.09 -24.52 8.17
C ASP A 33 35.39 -24.14 8.90
N LEU A 34 35.38 -22.96 9.49
CA LEU A 34 36.54 -22.40 10.19
C LEU A 34 37.06 -23.32 11.29
N THR A 35 36.17 -23.99 12.04
CA THR A 35 36.56 -24.88 13.12
C THR A 35 37.40 -26.05 12.59
N ARG A 36 36.96 -26.72 11.56
CA ARG A 36 37.68 -27.82 10.93
C ARG A 36 39.03 -27.39 10.34
N VAL A 37 39.06 -26.20 9.72
CA VAL A 37 40.31 -25.65 9.15
C VAL A 37 41.31 -25.36 10.25
N LEU A 38 40.91 -24.71 11.35
CA LEU A 38 41.79 -24.37 12.47
C LEU A 38 42.27 -25.62 13.20
N ASP A 39 41.42 -26.60 13.43
CA ASP A 39 41.81 -27.88 14.08
C ASP A 39 42.88 -28.60 13.24
N GLY A 40 42.67 -28.67 11.91
CA GLY A 40 43.65 -29.23 11.00
C GLY A 40 44.99 -28.50 11.02
N ILE A 41 44.98 -27.17 11.05
CA ILE A 41 46.19 -26.33 11.14
C ILE A 41 46.94 -26.58 12.45
N VAL A 42 46.21 -26.64 13.57
CA VAL A 42 46.83 -26.91 14.88
C VAL A 42 47.51 -28.29 14.94
N GLU A 43 46.88 -29.32 14.36
CA GLU A 43 47.49 -30.67 14.27
C GLU A 43 48.75 -30.62 13.40
N LEU A 44 48.70 -30.04 12.21
CA LEU A 44 49.84 -29.90 11.30
C LEU A 44 50.99 -29.09 11.93
N LEU A 45 50.69 -28.00 12.63
CA LEU A 45 51.69 -27.21 13.35
C LEU A 45 52.32 -27.97 14.51
N THR A 46 51.50 -28.69 15.27
CA THR A 46 51.99 -29.51 16.42
C THR A 46 52.96 -30.59 15.93
N GLU A 47 52.63 -31.25 14.80
CA GLU A 47 53.49 -32.30 14.21
C GLU A 47 54.77 -31.70 13.62
N ALA A 48 54.65 -30.67 12.77
CA ALA A 48 55.77 -30.06 12.06
C ALA A 48 56.79 -29.41 13.00
N THR A 49 56.33 -28.76 14.06
CA THR A 49 57.20 -28.07 15.02
C THR A 49 57.66 -28.96 16.18
N GLY A 50 56.99 -30.10 16.41
CA GLY A 50 57.24 -30.95 17.55
C GLY A 50 56.93 -30.24 18.88
N CYS A 51 56.03 -29.27 18.90
CA CYS A 51 55.61 -28.60 20.13
C CYS A 51 54.68 -29.49 20.96
N HIS A 52 54.55 -29.23 22.26
CA HIS A 52 53.73 -30.01 23.17
C HIS A 52 52.27 -29.52 23.18
N ALA A 53 52.08 -28.21 22.94
CA ALA A 53 50.75 -27.63 22.76
C ALA A 53 50.77 -26.51 21.74
N CYS A 54 49.70 -26.44 20.95
CA CYS A 54 49.42 -25.36 19.99
C CYS A 54 48.00 -24.85 20.24
N PHE A 55 47.86 -23.54 20.30
CA PHE A 55 46.57 -22.85 20.45
C PHE A 55 46.40 -21.79 19.39
N VAL A 56 45.20 -21.69 18.86
CA VAL A 56 44.79 -20.58 17.99
C VAL A 56 43.74 -19.77 18.73
N TYR A 57 44.09 -18.55 19.03
CA TYR A 57 43.17 -17.55 19.60
C TYR A 57 42.60 -16.68 18.49
N ILE A 58 41.30 -16.42 18.54
CA ILE A 58 40.64 -15.46 17.66
C ILE A 58 40.16 -14.27 18.49
N ARG A 59 40.36 -13.07 17.96
CA ARG A 59 39.97 -11.82 18.57
C ARG A 59 38.47 -11.56 18.30
N ASP A 60 37.76 -11.24 19.38
CA ASP A 60 36.37 -10.77 19.36
C ASP A 60 36.32 -9.46 20.19
N GLY A 61 36.36 -8.33 19.48
CA GLY A 61 36.51 -7.02 20.11
C GLY A 61 37.80 -6.89 20.90
N GLU A 62 37.68 -6.67 22.22
CA GLU A 62 38.79 -6.55 23.17
C GLU A 62 39.14 -7.87 23.88
N ARG A 63 38.63 -9.00 23.39
CA ARG A 63 38.86 -10.33 23.97
C ARG A 63 39.48 -11.28 22.94
N LEU A 64 40.29 -12.20 23.47
CA LEU A 64 40.89 -13.32 22.77
C LEU A 64 40.28 -14.61 23.31
N ARG A 65 39.78 -15.46 22.42
CA ARG A 65 39.18 -16.75 22.77
C ARG A 65 39.87 -17.89 22.05
N ILE A 66 40.16 -18.98 22.74
CA ILE A 66 40.68 -20.21 22.10
C ILE A 66 39.60 -20.77 21.18
N ARG A 67 39.94 -20.90 19.88
CA ARG A 67 39.05 -21.46 18.83
C ARG A 67 39.56 -22.82 18.33
N ALA A 68 40.84 -23.10 18.47
CA ALA A 68 41.41 -24.43 18.22
C ALA A 68 42.60 -24.70 19.15
N ALA A 69 42.82 -25.95 19.50
CA ALA A 69 43.87 -26.38 20.37
C ALA A 69 44.38 -27.78 20.00
N SER A 70 45.65 -28.08 20.33
CA SER A 70 46.18 -29.44 20.21
C SER A 70 45.27 -30.45 20.91
N ARG A 71 45.17 -31.66 20.35
CA ARG A 71 44.18 -32.70 20.72
C ARG A 71 44.05 -32.92 22.23
N ILE A 72 45.17 -32.88 22.97
CA ILE A 72 45.19 -33.05 24.44
C ILE A 72 44.43 -31.90 25.14
N TYR A 73 44.42 -30.70 24.54
CA TYR A 73 43.81 -29.48 25.09
C TYR A 73 42.48 -29.13 24.40
N ALA A 74 41.87 -30.03 23.62
CA ALA A 74 40.61 -29.79 22.95
C ALA A 74 39.47 -29.38 23.92
N HIS A 75 39.56 -29.76 25.20
CA HIS A 75 38.59 -29.47 26.24
C HIS A 75 38.53 -27.98 26.65
N VAL A 76 39.55 -27.16 26.33
CA VAL A 76 39.63 -25.73 26.69
C VAL A 76 39.07 -24.82 25.56
N VAL A 77 38.80 -25.36 24.37
CA VAL A 77 38.27 -24.61 23.24
C VAL A 77 36.93 -23.98 23.61
N GLY A 78 36.82 -22.67 23.38
CA GLY A 78 35.64 -21.85 23.69
C GLY A 78 35.43 -21.53 25.17
N LYS A 79 36.24 -22.10 26.09
CA LYS A 79 36.11 -21.88 27.53
C LYS A 79 37.13 -20.89 28.07
N VAL A 80 38.34 -20.86 27.52
CA VAL A 80 39.41 -19.94 27.93
C VAL A 80 39.34 -18.68 27.05
N GLU A 81 39.26 -17.56 27.75
CA GLU A 81 39.28 -16.23 27.12
C GLU A 81 39.98 -15.21 28.07
N PHE A 82 40.58 -14.20 27.47
CA PHE A 82 41.19 -13.08 28.20
C PHE A 82 41.26 -11.80 27.35
N GLY A 83 41.59 -10.67 27.98
CA GLY A 83 41.68 -9.39 27.34
C GLY A 83 42.91 -9.28 26.44
N ILE A 84 42.87 -8.37 25.45
CA ILE A 84 44.01 -8.07 24.56
C ILE A 84 45.17 -7.40 25.30
N ASP A 85 44.99 -6.98 26.53
CA ASP A 85 45.98 -6.39 27.39
C ASP A 85 46.57 -7.42 28.42
N GLU A 86 46.08 -8.65 28.37
CA GLU A 86 46.44 -9.70 29.34
C GLU A 86 47.37 -10.74 28.70
N GLY A 87 48.46 -11.02 29.40
CA GLY A 87 49.41 -12.08 29.04
C GLY A 87 50.25 -11.77 27.79
N LEU A 88 51.19 -12.70 27.46
CA LEU A 88 52.01 -12.58 26.26
C LEU A 88 51.17 -12.61 24.99
N THR A 89 50.14 -13.44 24.97
CA THR A 89 49.21 -13.56 23.84
C THR A 89 48.44 -12.25 23.58
N GLY A 90 47.95 -11.55 24.63
CA GLY A 90 47.35 -10.24 24.53
C GLY A 90 48.33 -9.16 24.06
N TRP A 91 49.58 -9.22 24.55
CA TRP A 91 50.64 -8.33 24.11
C TRP A 91 50.86 -8.45 22.59
N VAL A 92 50.98 -9.69 22.04
CA VAL A 92 51.13 -9.98 20.61
C VAL A 92 49.89 -9.48 19.82
N ALA A 93 48.70 -9.70 20.35
CA ALA A 93 47.47 -9.23 19.69
C ALA A 93 47.40 -7.70 19.57
N ARG A 94 47.93 -6.98 20.56
CA ARG A 94 47.92 -5.52 20.61
C ARG A 94 49.02 -4.88 19.76
N THR A 95 50.26 -5.45 19.84
CA THR A 95 51.44 -4.89 19.16
C THR A 95 51.54 -5.31 17.69
N GLY A 96 50.98 -6.49 17.38
CA GLY A 96 51.19 -7.09 16.04
C GLY A 96 52.59 -7.65 15.84
N GLU A 97 53.40 -7.76 16.92
CA GLU A 97 54.77 -8.24 16.86
C GLU A 97 54.84 -9.67 17.44
N PRO A 98 55.60 -10.60 16.82
CA PRO A 98 55.87 -11.91 17.42
C PRO A 98 56.64 -11.78 18.71
N ALA A 99 56.32 -12.68 19.67
CA ALA A 99 57.04 -12.77 20.95
C ALA A 99 57.36 -14.22 21.28
N PHE A 100 58.49 -14.43 21.92
CA PHE A 100 58.90 -15.75 22.41
C PHE A 100 59.60 -15.67 23.77
N ILE A 101 59.52 -16.77 24.49
CA ILE A 101 60.18 -17.01 25.79
C ILE A 101 60.95 -18.33 25.61
N ARG A 102 62.27 -18.32 25.93
CA ARG A 102 63.16 -19.47 25.71
C ARG A 102 63.13 -20.50 26.83
N GLU A 103 62.99 -20.02 28.07
CA GLU A 103 62.97 -20.83 29.30
C GLU A 103 62.21 -20.10 30.40
N GLU A 104 61.75 -20.82 31.40
CA GLU A 104 61.03 -20.27 32.55
C GLU A 104 59.85 -19.37 32.17
N ALA A 105 58.97 -19.87 31.31
CA ALA A 105 57.88 -19.08 30.71
C ALA A 105 57.04 -18.33 31.76
N LEU A 106 56.78 -18.94 32.91
CA LEU A 106 56.01 -18.32 33.99
C LEU A 106 56.75 -17.17 34.72
N ALA A 107 58.06 -17.06 34.58
CA ALA A 107 58.86 -15.97 35.15
C ALA A 107 58.83 -14.69 34.28
N ASP A 108 58.38 -14.76 33.03
CA ASP A 108 58.25 -13.59 32.17
C ASP A 108 57.16 -12.65 32.70
N PRO A 109 57.45 -11.36 32.91
CA PRO A 109 56.50 -10.40 33.47
C PRO A 109 55.25 -10.17 32.55
N ARG A 110 55.29 -10.60 31.31
CA ARG A 110 54.16 -10.53 30.35
C ARG A 110 53.26 -11.76 30.44
N MET A 111 53.67 -12.83 31.15
CA MET A 111 52.83 -14.03 31.25
C MET A 111 51.63 -13.79 32.16
N LYS A 112 50.52 -14.40 31.81
CA LYS A 112 49.34 -14.56 32.66
C LYS A 112 49.11 -16.05 32.83
N TYR A 113 49.12 -16.50 34.08
CA TYR A 113 48.86 -17.90 34.38
C TYR A 113 47.39 -18.28 34.17
N VAL A 114 47.16 -19.32 33.41
CA VAL A 114 45.84 -19.88 33.11
C VAL A 114 45.83 -21.36 33.55
N PRO A 115 45.21 -21.68 34.68
CA PRO A 115 45.25 -23.04 35.27
C PRO A 115 44.74 -24.14 34.30
N GLU A 116 43.73 -23.81 33.49
CA GLU A 116 43.11 -24.71 32.52
C GLU A 116 44.07 -25.17 31.43
N LEU A 117 45.17 -24.45 31.19
CA LEU A 117 46.19 -24.75 30.19
C LEU A 117 47.36 -25.54 30.78
N GLU A 118 47.40 -25.79 32.11
CA GLU A 118 48.52 -26.45 32.80
C GLU A 118 49.87 -25.82 32.47
N GLU A 119 49.94 -24.47 32.49
CA GLU A 119 51.07 -23.69 31.98
C GLU A 119 52.37 -23.90 32.79
N GLU A 120 52.29 -24.43 34.03
CA GLU A 120 53.44 -24.80 34.86
C GLU A 120 54.29 -25.92 34.22
N ARG A 121 53.77 -26.64 33.26
CA ARG A 121 54.51 -27.69 32.52
C ARG A 121 55.39 -27.14 31.43
N PHE A 122 55.16 -25.90 30.98
CA PHE A 122 55.81 -25.34 29.80
C PHE A 122 56.99 -24.46 30.20
N GLN A 123 58.15 -24.72 29.58
CA GLN A 123 59.36 -23.92 29.73
C GLN A 123 59.47 -22.82 28.68
N SER A 124 59.09 -23.10 27.47
CA SER A 124 59.22 -22.13 26.38
C SER A 124 57.88 -21.89 25.67
N MET A 125 57.72 -20.69 25.18
CA MET A 125 56.51 -20.24 24.46
C MET A 125 56.89 -19.36 23.25
N VAL A 126 56.18 -19.51 22.14
CA VAL A 126 56.23 -18.56 21.03
C VAL A 126 54.80 -18.20 20.63
N ALA A 127 54.55 -16.93 20.41
CA ALA A 127 53.28 -16.39 19.98
C ALA A 127 53.49 -15.52 18.76
N VAL A 128 52.70 -15.77 17.71
CA VAL A 128 52.73 -15.00 16.46
C VAL A 128 51.36 -14.41 16.14
N PRO A 129 51.29 -13.15 15.71
CA PRO A 129 50.04 -12.52 15.36
C PRO A 129 49.48 -13.13 14.06
N VAL A 130 48.14 -13.14 13.94
CA VAL A 130 47.39 -13.50 12.75
C VAL A 130 46.92 -12.18 12.09
N PRO A 131 47.68 -11.62 11.14
CA PRO A 131 47.38 -10.31 10.60
C PRO A 131 46.33 -10.38 9.48
N ALA A 132 45.26 -9.56 9.56
CA ALA A 132 44.36 -9.30 8.44
C ALA A 132 45.09 -8.51 7.33
N ARG A 133 44.53 -8.50 6.15
CA ARG A 133 45.01 -7.64 5.03
C ARG A 133 44.95 -6.15 5.36
N SER A 134 44.04 -5.74 6.24
CA SER A 134 43.93 -4.37 6.76
C SER A 134 45.04 -3.96 7.71
N GLY A 135 45.87 -4.92 8.19
CA GLY A 135 46.88 -4.72 9.24
C GLY A 135 46.35 -4.94 10.67
N GLU A 136 45.06 -5.20 10.84
CA GLU A 136 44.45 -5.55 12.10
C GLU A 136 44.84 -6.99 12.49
N VAL A 137 45.07 -7.24 13.78
CA VAL A 137 45.35 -8.59 14.30
C VAL A 137 44.02 -9.31 14.60
N LEU A 138 43.74 -10.35 13.80
CA LEU A 138 42.51 -11.18 13.92
C LEU A 138 42.63 -12.23 15.02
N GLY A 139 43.83 -12.54 15.46
CA GLY A 139 44.09 -13.58 16.45
C GLY A 139 45.57 -13.78 16.71
N VAL A 140 45.92 -14.82 17.45
CA VAL A 140 47.29 -15.20 17.78
C VAL A 140 47.42 -16.71 17.72
N VAL A 141 48.49 -17.20 17.10
CA VAL A 141 48.91 -18.60 17.15
C VAL A 141 50.00 -18.73 18.21
N VAL A 142 49.82 -19.68 19.14
CA VAL A 142 50.71 -19.87 20.27
C VAL A 142 51.17 -21.32 20.32
N LEU A 143 52.50 -21.54 20.49
CA LEU A 143 53.07 -22.86 20.71
C LEU A 143 53.82 -22.89 22.03
N HIS A 144 53.69 -24.01 22.73
CA HIS A 144 54.37 -24.28 24.00
C HIS A 144 55.22 -25.54 23.93
N THR A 145 56.37 -25.51 24.61
CA THR A 145 57.20 -26.71 24.78
C THR A 145 57.53 -26.94 26.23
N VAL A 146 57.58 -28.21 26.65
CA VAL A 146 57.90 -28.63 28.00
C VAL A 146 59.40 -28.51 28.29
N ALA A 147 60.25 -28.70 27.28
CA ALA A 147 61.68 -28.48 27.38
C ALA A 147 62.05 -27.07 26.93
N PRO A 148 63.10 -26.45 27.52
CA PRO A 148 63.65 -25.20 27.00
C PRO A 148 63.99 -25.29 25.53
N ARG A 149 63.55 -24.31 24.75
CA ARG A 149 63.74 -24.31 23.31
C ARG A 149 64.08 -22.91 22.81
N GLU A 150 65.09 -22.83 21.96
CA GLU A 150 65.40 -21.66 21.20
C GLU A 150 64.59 -21.67 19.88
N PHE A 151 63.87 -20.60 19.58
CA PHE A 151 63.15 -20.44 18.35
C PHE A 151 64.00 -19.62 17.39
N ASP A 152 64.58 -20.30 16.41
CA ASP A 152 65.39 -19.66 15.37
C ASP A 152 64.53 -18.85 14.38
N GLU A 153 65.18 -18.06 13.54
CA GLU A 153 64.52 -17.21 12.56
C GLU A 153 63.69 -18.02 11.56
N ASP A 154 64.12 -19.22 11.20
CA ASP A 154 63.42 -20.10 10.28
C ASP A 154 62.08 -20.56 10.86
N VAL A 155 62.04 -20.96 12.13
CA VAL A 155 60.78 -21.34 12.86
C VAL A 155 59.85 -20.14 12.97
N LEU A 156 60.37 -18.95 13.28
CA LEU A 156 59.56 -17.74 13.35
C LEU A 156 58.94 -17.41 12.01
N ASN A 157 59.71 -17.46 10.91
CA ASN A 157 59.25 -17.22 9.58
C ASN A 157 58.17 -18.26 9.15
N PHE A 158 58.38 -19.53 9.43
CA PHE A 158 57.40 -20.59 9.20
C PHE A 158 56.09 -20.31 9.92
N LEU A 159 56.14 -19.91 11.18
CA LEU A 159 54.95 -19.59 11.98
C LEU A 159 54.22 -18.34 11.46
N VAL A 160 54.99 -17.28 11.09
CA VAL A 160 54.39 -16.07 10.52
C VAL A 160 53.70 -16.37 9.18
N HIS A 161 54.31 -17.19 8.30
CA HIS A 161 53.65 -17.60 7.08
C HIS A 161 52.38 -18.42 7.33
N THR A 162 52.43 -19.35 8.31
CA THR A 162 51.25 -20.11 8.73
C THR A 162 50.16 -19.20 9.29
N ALA A 163 50.52 -18.25 10.16
CA ALA A 163 49.59 -17.27 10.72
C ALA A 163 48.88 -16.46 9.59
N SER A 164 49.59 -16.13 8.53
CA SER A 164 49.00 -15.46 7.33
C SER A 164 47.98 -16.35 6.61
N LEU A 165 48.23 -17.67 6.55
CA LEU A 165 47.23 -18.62 6.00
C LEU A 165 46.01 -18.76 6.92
N VAL A 166 46.22 -18.76 8.24
CA VAL A 166 45.14 -18.74 9.26
C VAL A 166 44.28 -17.48 9.08
N ALA A 167 44.91 -16.33 8.87
CA ALA A 167 44.19 -15.08 8.59
C ALA A 167 43.28 -15.18 7.37
N GLY A 168 43.81 -15.73 6.27
CA GLY A 168 43.02 -15.99 5.06
C GLY A 168 41.82 -16.91 5.31
N ALA A 169 42.01 -17.96 6.13
CA ALA A 169 40.91 -18.85 6.50
C ALA A 169 39.81 -18.13 7.30
N ILE A 170 40.20 -17.31 8.27
CA ILE A 170 39.25 -16.52 9.09
C ILE A 170 38.49 -15.53 8.22
N GLU A 171 39.18 -14.77 7.36
CA GLU A 171 38.55 -13.80 6.46
C GLU A 171 37.59 -14.47 5.48
N ASN A 172 37.99 -15.61 4.87
CA ASN A 172 37.16 -16.35 3.95
C ASN A 172 35.87 -16.90 4.63
N ALA A 173 36.01 -17.49 5.82
CA ALA A 173 34.87 -17.98 6.58
C ALA A 173 33.88 -16.86 6.92
N ARG A 174 34.39 -15.72 7.40
CA ARG A 174 33.59 -14.54 7.70
C ARG A 174 32.84 -14.01 6.48
N LEU A 175 33.53 -13.85 5.35
CA LEU A 175 32.91 -13.38 4.12
C LEU A 175 31.83 -14.36 3.61
N TYR A 176 32.08 -15.67 3.76
CA TYR A 176 31.11 -16.69 3.40
C TYR A 176 29.86 -16.62 4.28
N GLU A 177 30.01 -16.51 5.59
CA GLU A 177 28.90 -16.36 6.54
C GLU A 177 28.09 -15.08 6.26
N GLU A 178 28.76 -13.97 6.04
CA GLU A 178 28.12 -12.69 5.67
C GLU A 178 27.34 -12.81 4.35
N SER A 179 27.95 -13.44 3.33
CA SER A 179 27.32 -13.65 2.03
C SER A 179 26.09 -14.58 2.17
N ARG A 180 26.21 -15.66 2.93
CA ARG A 180 25.12 -16.60 3.16
C ARG A 180 23.96 -15.95 3.90
N ALA A 181 24.24 -15.23 4.99
CA ALA A 181 23.23 -14.48 5.73
C ALA A 181 22.47 -13.48 4.83
N ARG A 182 23.18 -12.82 3.90
CA ARG A 182 22.59 -11.90 2.94
C ARG A 182 21.69 -12.62 1.92
N VAL A 183 22.12 -13.77 1.41
CA VAL A 183 21.30 -14.60 0.50
C VAL A 183 20.05 -15.09 1.20
N ASP A 184 20.16 -15.57 2.45
CA ASP A 184 19.03 -16.05 3.24
C ASP A 184 18.03 -14.91 3.51
N ALA A 185 18.52 -13.69 3.85
CA ALA A 185 17.68 -12.52 4.05
C ALA A 185 16.92 -12.12 2.78
N LEU A 186 17.60 -12.10 1.61
CA LEU A 186 16.98 -11.80 0.32
C LEU A 186 15.95 -12.87 -0.09
N THR A 187 16.25 -14.14 0.16
CA THR A 187 15.32 -15.24 -0.13
C THR A 187 14.05 -15.12 0.72
N ASN A 188 14.20 -14.85 2.02
CA ASN A 188 13.07 -14.63 2.92
C ASN A 188 12.25 -13.39 2.53
N LEU A 189 12.91 -12.32 2.10
CA LEU A 189 12.24 -11.12 1.58
C LEU A 189 11.44 -11.44 0.32
N ALA A 190 12.01 -12.18 -0.64
CA ALA A 190 11.33 -12.58 -1.86
C ALA A 190 10.08 -13.42 -1.56
N GLN A 191 10.19 -14.41 -0.67
CA GLN A 191 9.05 -15.25 -0.25
C GLN A 191 7.95 -14.42 0.45
N LEU A 192 8.34 -13.46 1.30
CA LEU A 192 7.37 -12.55 1.93
C LEU A 192 6.68 -11.69 0.87
N SER A 193 7.44 -11.19 -0.11
CA SER A 193 6.95 -10.39 -1.23
C SER A 193 5.90 -11.13 -2.06
N GLU A 194 6.18 -12.38 -2.43
CA GLU A 194 5.22 -13.23 -3.15
C GLU A 194 3.92 -13.41 -2.36
N ARG A 195 4.03 -13.63 -1.05
CA ARG A 195 2.86 -13.77 -0.18
C ARG A 195 2.06 -12.49 -0.08
N ILE A 196 2.71 -11.32 0.01
CA ILE A 196 2.05 -10.02 0.04
C ILE A 196 1.25 -9.78 -1.24
N VAL A 197 1.82 -10.10 -2.40
CA VAL A 197 1.16 -9.91 -3.70
C VAL A 197 0.00 -10.89 -3.91
N ALA A 198 0.08 -12.10 -3.36
CA ALA A 198 -0.95 -13.13 -3.51
C ALA A 198 -2.22 -12.88 -2.67
N VAL A 199 -2.18 -11.97 -1.71
CA VAL A 199 -3.31 -11.68 -0.82
C VAL A 199 -4.28 -10.69 -1.46
N SER A 200 -5.58 -11.03 -1.43
CA SER A 200 -6.63 -10.19 -2.01
C SER A 200 -7.42 -9.37 -0.98
N GLY A 201 -7.29 -9.64 0.32
CA GLY A 201 -8.05 -8.96 1.38
C GLY A 201 -7.16 -8.21 2.36
N ARG A 202 -7.63 -7.05 2.85
CA ARG A 202 -6.87 -6.17 3.76
C ARG A 202 -6.47 -6.85 5.07
N GLU A 203 -7.39 -7.54 5.73
CA GLU A 203 -7.10 -8.17 7.03
C GLU A 203 -6.04 -9.26 6.92
N GLU A 204 -6.10 -10.05 5.84
CA GLU A 204 -5.09 -11.06 5.58
C GLU A 204 -3.74 -10.43 5.23
N LEU A 205 -3.73 -9.35 4.43
CA LEU A 205 -2.54 -8.58 4.12
C LEU A 205 -1.86 -8.07 5.39
N TYR A 206 -2.63 -7.47 6.32
CA TYR A 206 -2.10 -6.97 7.59
C TYR A 206 -1.39 -8.06 8.39
N ARG A 207 -2.01 -9.24 8.49
CA ARG A 207 -1.45 -10.40 9.20
C ARG A 207 -0.22 -10.99 8.51
N VAL A 208 -0.23 -11.07 7.19
CA VAL A 208 0.91 -11.57 6.39
C VAL A 208 2.11 -10.65 6.52
N VAL A 209 1.89 -9.34 6.44
CA VAL A 209 2.94 -8.32 6.54
C VAL A 209 3.56 -8.30 7.94
N THR A 210 2.76 -8.14 8.99
CA THR A 210 3.29 -8.03 10.37
C THR A 210 3.98 -9.31 10.82
N GLY A 211 3.36 -10.48 10.60
CA GLY A 211 3.96 -11.77 10.96
C GLY A 211 5.16 -12.16 10.09
N GLY A 212 5.14 -11.78 8.81
CA GLY A 212 6.27 -11.97 7.89
C GLY A 212 7.47 -11.13 8.28
N LEU A 213 7.24 -9.84 8.52
CA LEU A 213 8.26 -8.89 8.89
C LEU A 213 8.91 -9.23 10.25
N ARG A 214 8.11 -9.65 11.24
CA ARG A 214 8.64 -10.09 12.53
C ARG A 214 9.64 -11.24 12.40
N ARG A 215 9.33 -12.22 11.53
CA ARG A 215 10.26 -13.35 11.26
C ARG A 215 11.49 -12.91 10.47
N LEU A 216 11.31 -12.05 9.46
CA LEU A 216 12.40 -11.56 8.61
C LEU A 216 13.43 -10.78 9.40
N LEU A 217 13.00 -9.91 10.34
CA LEU A 217 13.87 -9.07 11.15
C LEU A 217 14.26 -9.70 12.50
N ALA A 218 13.71 -10.88 12.81
CA ALA A 218 13.88 -11.54 14.13
C ALA A 218 13.64 -10.55 15.28
N CYS A 219 12.59 -9.74 15.19
CA CYS A 219 12.21 -8.76 16.20
C CYS A 219 11.06 -9.27 17.09
N ASP A 220 10.86 -8.62 18.24
CA ASP A 220 9.89 -9.08 19.23
C ASP A 220 8.45 -8.81 18.81
N ALA A 221 8.22 -7.66 18.15
CA ALA A 221 6.91 -7.32 17.61
C ALA A 221 7.02 -6.48 16.34
N CYS A 222 5.95 -6.52 15.52
CA CYS A 222 5.75 -5.64 14.39
C CYS A 222 4.36 -5.04 14.44
N GLN A 223 4.25 -3.77 14.03
CA GLN A 223 2.99 -3.05 13.90
C GLN A 223 2.84 -2.51 12.48
N LEU A 224 1.62 -2.55 11.99
CA LEU A 224 1.18 -1.78 10.84
C LEU A 224 0.30 -0.64 11.35
N ARG A 225 0.72 0.58 11.07
CA ARG A 225 0.00 1.81 11.41
C ARG A 225 -0.45 2.45 10.12
N LEU A 226 -1.74 2.78 9.98
CA LEU A 226 -2.28 3.50 8.82
C LEU A 226 -2.81 4.85 9.24
N ARG A 227 -2.74 5.84 8.37
CA ARG A 227 -3.33 7.16 8.62
C ARG A 227 -4.84 7.06 8.63
N SER A 228 -5.46 7.82 9.53
CA SER A 228 -6.92 7.94 9.59
C SER A 228 -7.43 8.68 8.35
N VAL A 229 -8.58 8.25 7.84
CA VAL A 229 -9.28 8.94 6.73
C VAL A 229 -9.85 10.28 7.19
N ASP A 230 -10.23 10.38 8.47
CA ASP A 230 -10.86 11.59 9.04
C ASP A 230 -9.84 12.63 9.50
N ASP A 231 -8.62 12.20 9.85
CA ASP A 231 -7.53 13.07 10.29
C ASP A 231 -6.18 12.49 9.85
N GLU A 232 -5.59 13.07 8.81
CA GLU A 232 -4.29 12.62 8.26
C GLU A 232 -3.12 12.73 9.25
N GLN A 233 -3.28 13.43 10.36
CA GLN A 233 -2.26 13.53 11.41
C GLN A 233 -2.33 12.38 12.42
N VAL A 234 -3.41 11.59 12.39
CA VAL A 234 -3.61 10.46 13.32
C VAL A 234 -3.26 9.15 12.64
N GLU A 235 -2.33 8.40 13.23
CA GLU A 235 -2.02 7.02 12.84
C GLU A 235 -2.77 6.03 13.73
N LEU A 236 -3.52 5.13 13.10
CA LEU A 236 -4.23 4.04 13.77
C LEU A 236 -3.43 2.75 13.62
N VAL A 237 -3.20 2.05 14.73
CA VAL A 237 -2.61 0.71 14.70
C VAL A 237 -3.66 -0.28 14.20
N VAL A 238 -3.51 -0.76 12.96
CA VAL A 238 -4.46 -1.69 12.31
C VAL A 238 -4.06 -3.16 12.50
N ALA A 239 -2.78 -3.43 12.76
CA ALA A 239 -2.31 -4.79 13.05
C ALA A 239 -1.06 -4.78 13.94
N VAL A 240 -0.96 -5.79 14.80
CA VAL A 240 0.21 -6.05 15.67
C VAL A 240 0.48 -7.56 15.67
N ASP A 241 1.75 -7.95 15.53
CA ASP A 241 2.17 -9.35 15.68
C ASP A 241 3.42 -9.43 16.60
N PRO A 242 3.40 -10.18 17.71
CA PRO A 242 2.26 -10.87 18.29
C PRO A 242 1.23 -9.90 18.90
N PRO A 243 -0.05 -10.28 18.99
CA PRO A 243 -1.06 -9.44 19.62
C PRO A 243 -0.75 -9.26 21.10
N GLY A 244 -0.88 -8.03 21.60
CA GLY A 244 -0.65 -7.71 23.02
C GLY A 244 0.08 -6.39 23.24
N LYS A 245 0.53 -6.16 24.48
CA LYS A 245 1.36 -5.00 24.82
C LYS A 245 2.79 -5.18 24.32
N LEU A 246 3.35 -4.10 23.84
CA LEU A 246 4.76 -4.07 23.47
C LEU A 246 5.66 -4.25 24.72
N PRO A 247 6.83 -4.90 24.54
CA PRO A 247 7.81 -5.00 25.61
C PRO A 247 8.32 -3.61 26.03
N GLU A 248 8.58 -3.41 27.30
CA GLU A 248 9.18 -2.17 27.82
C GLU A 248 10.40 -2.49 28.69
N PRO A 249 11.55 -1.82 28.51
CA PRO A 249 11.84 -0.81 27.48
C PRO A 249 12.04 -1.42 26.09
N HIS A 250 11.80 -0.64 25.03
CA HIS A 250 11.99 -1.11 23.65
C HIS A 250 12.54 -0.01 22.74
N VAL A 251 13.09 -0.43 21.58
CA VAL A 251 13.52 0.42 20.49
C VAL A 251 12.64 0.12 19.28
N GLU A 252 12.21 1.16 18.58
CA GLU A 252 11.42 1.07 17.34
C GLU A 252 12.28 1.43 16.13
N SER A 253 12.14 0.65 15.05
CA SER A 253 12.56 1.06 13.70
C SER A 253 11.30 1.25 12.86
N ARG A 254 11.22 2.36 12.13
CA ARG A 254 10.03 2.78 11.39
C ARG A 254 10.34 2.97 9.92
N ALA A 255 9.50 2.37 9.04
CA ALA A 255 9.51 2.63 7.60
C ALA A 255 8.16 3.15 7.14
N VAL A 256 8.18 4.20 6.31
CA VAL A 256 6.98 4.87 5.83
C VAL A 256 6.40 4.14 4.62
N LEU A 257 5.08 3.90 4.66
CA LEU A 257 4.30 3.41 3.53
C LEU A 257 3.91 4.59 2.64
N ARG A 258 4.43 4.62 1.40
CA ARG A 258 4.18 5.72 0.47
C ARG A 258 3.55 5.23 -0.83
N ASP A 259 2.52 5.95 -1.29
CA ASP A 259 1.99 5.88 -2.65
C ASP A 259 2.28 7.20 -3.37
N GLY A 260 3.35 7.23 -4.16
CA GLY A 260 3.83 8.45 -4.77
C GLY A 260 4.20 9.52 -3.73
N ARG A 261 3.42 10.59 -3.65
CA ARG A 261 3.63 11.69 -2.68
C ARG A 261 2.81 11.52 -1.39
N HIS A 262 1.84 10.61 -1.37
CA HIS A 262 0.95 10.41 -0.23
C HIS A 262 1.54 9.38 0.73
N GLU A 263 1.50 9.70 2.01
CA GLU A 263 1.89 8.82 3.09
C GLU A 263 0.65 8.07 3.61
N LEU A 264 0.63 6.75 3.41
CA LEU A 264 -0.48 5.89 3.82
C LEU A 264 -0.38 5.49 5.31
N GLY A 265 0.84 5.52 5.87
CA GLY A 265 1.12 5.07 7.22
C GLY A 265 2.54 4.59 7.39
N ALA A 266 2.78 3.65 8.32
CA ALA A 266 4.10 3.12 8.62
C ALA A 266 4.07 1.65 9.04
N LEU A 267 5.16 0.94 8.73
CA LEU A 267 5.55 -0.31 9.39
C LEU A 267 6.53 -0.01 10.50
N VAL A 268 6.30 -0.60 11.67
CA VAL A 268 7.13 -0.40 12.85
C VAL A 268 7.59 -1.76 13.37
N ALA A 269 8.90 -1.96 13.41
CA ALA A 269 9.53 -3.12 14.05
C ALA A 269 9.97 -2.75 15.44
N VAL A 270 9.74 -3.64 16.42
CA VAL A 270 9.99 -3.40 17.85
C VAL A 270 10.92 -4.47 18.38
N ARG A 271 11.95 -4.06 19.13
CA ARG A 271 12.88 -4.94 19.81
C ARG A 271 13.03 -4.52 21.28
N SER A 272 13.02 -5.51 22.18
CA SER A 272 13.23 -5.30 23.61
C SER A 272 14.65 -4.81 23.90
N GLY A 273 14.79 -3.97 24.93
CA GLY A 273 16.08 -3.45 25.37
C GLY A 273 16.49 -2.15 24.70
N VAL A 274 17.81 -1.88 24.68
CA VAL A 274 18.40 -0.61 24.17
C VAL A 274 19.22 -0.79 22.89
N HIS A 275 19.16 -1.95 22.26
CA HIS A 275 19.96 -2.24 21.06
C HIS A 275 19.32 -1.66 19.80
N VAL A 276 20.07 -0.82 19.09
CA VAL A 276 19.67 -0.20 17.83
C VAL A 276 19.54 -1.27 16.73
N PHE A 277 18.59 -1.10 15.83
CA PHE A 277 18.47 -1.95 14.66
C PHE A 277 19.67 -1.76 13.72
N PRO A 278 20.28 -2.84 13.20
CA PRO A 278 21.32 -2.73 12.18
C PRO A 278 20.79 -2.03 10.91
N ALA A 279 21.64 -1.28 10.22
CA ALA A 279 21.26 -0.58 8.98
C ALA A 279 20.63 -1.52 7.92
N GLN A 280 21.12 -2.74 7.83
CA GLN A 280 20.56 -3.77 6.93
C GLN A 280 19.10 -4.11 7.25
N HIS A 281 18.70 -4.07 8.54
CA HIS A 281 17.29 -4.28 8.93
C HIS A 281 16.39 -3.12 8.52
N GLU A 282 16.92 -1.90 8.53
CA GLU A 282 16.18 -0.71 8.06
C GLU A 282 15.92 -0.77 6.55
N GLU A 283 16.90 -1.23 5.76
CA GLU A 283 16.73 -1.46 4.32
C GLU A 283 15.65 -2.50 4.03
N LEU A 284 15.67 -3.64 4.75
CA LEU A 284 14.65 -4.69 4.61
C LEU A 284 13.26 -4.20 5.04
N LEU A 285 13.18 -3.46 6.13
CA LEU A 285 11.93 -2.87 6.62
C LEU A 285 11.34 -1.92 5.58
N GLN A 286 12.16 -1.06 4.98
CA GLN A 286 11.71 -0.13 3.93
C GLN A 286 11.29 -0.86 2.65
N ALA A 287 11.98 -1.93 2.27
CA ALA A 287 11.60 -2.75 1.11
C ALA A 287 10.22 -3.38 1.31
N VAL A 288 9.94 -3.95 2.50
CA VAL A 288 8.62 -4.51 2.84
C VAL A 288 7.56 -3.41 2.89
N ALA A 289 7.89 -2.23 3.43
CA ALA A 289 6.97 -1.09 3.48
C ALA A 289 6.54 -0.64 2.08
N ASN A 290 7.47 -0.53 1.14
CA ASN A 290 7.16 -0.16 -0.24
C ASN A 290 6.22 -1.18 -0.92
N GLN A 291 6.45 -2.47 -0.71
CA GLN A 291 5.59 -3.51 -1.25
C GLN A 291 4.21 -3.56 -0.58
N THR A 292 4.17 -3.33 0.73
CA THR A 292 2.92 -3.23 1.48
C THR A 292 2.08 -2.07 1.00
N ALA A 293 2.68 -0.91 0.73
CA ALA A 293 1.97 0.25 0.18
C ALA A 293 1.32 -0.07 -1.18
N LEU A 294 2.06 -0.74 -2.08
CA LEU A 294 1.51 -1.18 -3.37
C LEU A 294 0.39 -2.20 -3.20
N ALA A 295 0.54 -3.17 -2.30
CA ALA A 295 -0.48 -4.19 -2.05
C ALA A 295 -1.75 -3.60 -1.44
N LEU A 296 -1.63 -2.63 -0.53
CA LEU A 296 -2.76 -1.88 0.04
C LEU A 296 -3.55 -1.17 -1.05
N ARG A 297 -2.86 -0.45 -1.92
CA ARG A 297 -3.49 0.23 -3.06
C ARG A 297 -4.20 -0.74 -4.00
N ASN A 298 -3.57 -1.87 -4.31
CA ASN A 298 -4.19 -2.89 -5.15
C ASN A 298 -5.44 -3.48 -4.48
N ALA A 299 -5.38 -3.78 -3.17
CA ALA A 299 -6.53 -4.27 -2.42
C ALA A 299 -7.69 -3.25 -2.43
N GLU A 300 -7.41 -1.97 -2.19
CA GLU A 300 -8.39 -0.88 -2.29
C GLU A 300 -9.02 -0.77 -3.68
N HIS A 301 -8.19 -0.89 -4.71
CA HIS A 301 -8.67 -0.84 -6.08
C HIS A 301 -9.57 -2.03 -6.43
N ILE A 302 -9.19 -3.24 -6.01
CA ILE A 302 -9.98 -4.46 -6.20
C ILE A 302 -11.31 -4.36 -5.43
N GLU A 303 -11.28 -3.92 -4.17
CA GLU A 303 -12.49 -3.72 -3.36
C GLU A 303 -13.44 -2.72 -4.03
N ARG A 304 -12.91 -1.59 -4.53
CA ARG A 304 -13.69 -0.59 -5.25
C ARG A 304 -14.29 -1.14 -6.53
N LEU A 305 -13.49 -1.80 -7.39
CA LEU A 305 -13.99 -2.40 -8.63
C LEU A 305 -15.04 -3.49 -8.36
N THR A 306 -14.86 -4.27 -7.29
CA THR A 306 -15.82 -5.30 -6.90
C THR A 306 -17.15 -4.67 -6.48
N ALA A 307 -17.10 -3.59 -5.68
CA ALA A 307 -18.29 -2.85 -5.28
C ALA A 307 -18.99 -2.20 -6.48
N GLU A 308 -18.25 -1.54 -7.38
CA GLU A 308 -18.80 -0.95 -8.61
C GLU A 308 -19.47 -2.00 -9.50
N ASN A 309 -18.82 -3.16 -9.71
CA ASN A 309 -19.37 -4.25 -10.50
C ASN A 309 -20.62 -4.85 -9.85
N LEU A 310 -20.66 -4.96 -8.53
CA LEU A 310 -21.83 -5.44 -7.79
C LEU A 310 -23.03 -4.51 -7.98
N VAL A 311 -22.82 -3.20 -7.90
CA VAL A 311 -23.85 -2.18 -8.12
C VAL A 311 -24.33 -2.19 -9.57
N ARG A 312 -23.42 -2.25 -10.53
CA ARG A 312 -23.78 -2.36 -11.96
C ARG A 312 -24.63 -3.59 -12.22
N ALA A 313 -24.21 -4.75 -11.72
CA ALA A 313 -24.93 -6.00 -11.86
C ALA A 313 -26.29 -5.97 -11.17
N LEU A 314 -26.45 -5.20 -10.08
CA LEU A 314 -27.74 -4.94 -9.47
C LEU A 314 -28.69 -4.21 -10.45
N PHE A 315 -28.23 -3.10 -11.04
CA PHE A 315 -29.05 -2.34 -11.98
C PHE A 315 -29.40 -3.14 -13.24
N GLU A 316 -28.49 -3.97 -13.75
CA GLU A 316 -28.77 -4.91 -14.84
C GLU A 316 -29.89 -5.90 -14.46
N ALA A 317 -29.81 -6.51 -13.27
CA ALA A 317 -30.84 -7.43 -12.80
C ALA A 317 -32.20 -6.75 -12.59
N LEU A 318 -32.21 -5.47 -12.19
CA LEU A 318 -33.44 -4.67 -12.06
C LEU A 318 -34.04 -4.33 -13.44
N ASP A 319 -33.21 -3.97 -14.42
CA ASP A 319 -33.63 -3.71 -15.80
C ASP A 319 -34.20 -4.98 -16.47
N ASP A 320 -33.57 -6.14 -16.23
CA ASP A 320 -34.00 -7.45 -16.76
C ASP A 320 -35.20 -8.06 -16.00
N GLY A 321 -35.60 -7.46 -14.89
CA GLY A 321 -36.71 -7.95 -14.06
C GLY A 321 -36.43 -9.24 -13.30
N VAL A 322 -35.13 -9.58 -13.07
CA VAL A 322 -34.72 -10.79 -12.32
C VAL A 322 -34.69 -10.48 -10.83
N LEU A 323 -35.86 -10.48 -10.18
CA LEU A 323 -36.08 -9.90 -8.85
C LEU A 323 -35.25 -10.56 -7.74
N ASP A 324 -35.15 -11.90 -7.70
CA ASP A 324 -34.40 -12.63 -6.68
C ASP A 324 -32.90 -12.29 -6.75
N VAL A 325 -32.36 -12.15 -7.97
CA VAL A 325 -30.97 -11.76 -8.18
C VAL A 325 -30.74 -10.31 -7.78
N ALA A 326 -31.66 -9.42 -8.13
CA ALA A 326 -31.59 -8.01 -7.75
C ALA A 326 -31.60 -7.84 -6.22
N GLU A 327 -32.51 -8.54 -5.50
CA GLU A 327 -32.54 -8.50 -4.04
C GLU A 327 -31.26 -9.06 -3.39
N ALA A 328 -30.72 -10.14 -3.94
CA ALA A 328 -29.48 -10.73 -3.43
C ALA A 328 -28.28 -9.76 -3.62
N ARG A 329 -28.18 -9.12 -4.79
CA ARG A 329 -27.11 -8.15 -5.11
C ARG A 329 -27.24 -6.86 -4.29
N ALA A 330 -28.48 -6.35 -4.12
CA ALA A 330 -28.73 -5.19 -3.27
C ALA A 330 -28.29 -5.43 -1.82
N ARG A 331 -28.63 -6.59 -1.25
CA ARG A 331 -28.19 -6.98 0.10
C ARG A 331 -26.67 -7.10 0.21
N ALA A 332 -26.03 -7.70 -0.79
CA ALA A 332 -24.58 -7.78 -0.85
C ALA A 332 -23.91 -6.39 -0.95
N ALA A 333 -24.58 -5.42 -1.61
CA ALA A 333 -24.15 -4.02 -1.68
C ALA A 333 -24.56 -3.20 -0.44
N GLY A 334 -25.12 -3.83 0.60
CA GLY A 334 -25.53 -3.15 1.84
C GLY A 334 -26.89 -2.46 1.81
N CYS A 335 -27.71 -2.70 0.77
CA CYS A 335 -29.03 -2.10 0.61
C CYS A 335 -30.16 -3.15 0.75
N ASP A 336 -31.18 -2.83 1.57
CA ASP A 336 -32.41 -3.65 1.68
C ASP A 336 -33.54 -3.01 0.87
N LEU A 337 -33.83 -3.59 -0.31
CA LEU A 337 -34.90 -3.11 -1.19
C LEU A 337 -36.31 -3.14 -0.56
N ARG A 338 -36.51 -3.88 0.49
CA ARG A 338 -37.79 -3.88 1.23
C ARG A 338 -38.04 -2.58 1.98
N ARG A 339 -37.02 -1.80 2.27
CA ARG A 339 -37.15 -0.44 2.79
C ARG A 339 -37.61 0.52 1.69
N PRO A 340 -38.30 1.63 2.06
CA PRO A 340 -38.63 2.65 1.08
C PRO A 340 -37.39 3.15 0.39
N HIS A 341 -37.42 3.27 -0.94
CA HIS A 341 -36.32 3.81 -1.73
C HIS A 341 -36.85 4.50 -2.99
N VAL A 342 -36.00 5.31 -3.60
CA VAL A 342 -36.24 5.90 -4.92
C VAL A 342 -35.08 5.57 -5.84
N PHE A 343 -35.40 5.46 -7.13
CA PHE A 343 -34.38 5.44 -8.17
C PHE A 343 -34.15 6.85 -8.68
N ILE A 344 -32.91 7.16 -8.98
CA ILE A 344 -32.53 8.39 -9.67
C ILE A 344 -31.88 8.05 -11.01
N HIS A 345 -32.08 8.94 -11.97
CA HIS A 345 -31.40 8.94 -13.26
C HIS A 345 -30.86 10.34 -13.50
N ALA A 346 -29.56 10.49 -13.70
CA ALA A 346 -28.93 11.79 -13.92
C ALA A 346 -28.13 11.78 -15.22
N VAL A 347 -28.28 12.85 -15.99
CA VAL A 347 -27.57 13.10 -17.25
C VAL A 347 -27.06 14.52 -17.27
N PRO A 348 -26.02 14.86 -18.06
CA PRO A 348 -25.61 16.25 -18.25
C PRO A 348 -26.78 17.13 -18.68
N ALA A 349 -26.92 18.30 -18.06
CA ALA A 349 -27.99 19.26 -18.42
C ALA A 349 -27.75 19.84 -19.83
N ALA A 350 -26.48 20.14 -20.16
CA ALA A 350 -26.07 20.57 -21.51
C ALA A 350 -25.41 19.39 -22.27
N VAL A 351 -25.65 19.33 -23.58
CA VAL A 351 -25.12 18.26 -24.45
C VAL A 351 -23.61 18.37 -24.63
N ASP A 352 -23.06 19.60 -24.60
CA ASP A 352 -21.63 19.91 -24.84
C ASP A 352 -20.89 20.24 -23.53
N ASP A 353 -21.13 19.50 -22.46
CA ASP A 353 -20.39 19.70 -21.23
C ASP A 353 -18.94 19.17 -21.39
N ALA A 354 -17.98 20.10 -21.43
CA ALA A 354 -16.56 19.80 -21.62
C ALA A 354 -15.87 19.18 -20.38
N ARG A 355 -16.60 19.01 -19.27
CA ARG A 355 -16.04 18.43 -18.04
C ARG A 355 -15.87 16.93 -18.18
N PRO A 356 -14.74 16.35 -17.65
CA PRO A 356 -14.58 14.89 -17.62
C PRO A 356 -15.70 14.24 -16.80
N TRP A 357 -16.51 13.41 -17.45
CA TRP A 357 -17.67 12.77 -16.80
C TRP A 357 -17.30 11.97 -15.55
N SER A 358 -16.13 11.27 -15.56
CA SER A 358 -15.65 10.52 -14.41
C SER A 358 -15.52 11.39 -13.15
N ALA A 359 -14.97 12.59 -13.30
CA ALA A 359 -14.82 13.52 -12.17
C ALA A 359 -16.16 14.08 -11.67
N VAL A 360 -17.14 14.25 -12.56
CA VAL A 360 -18.51 14.64 -12.18
C VAL A 360 -19.18 13.49 -11.43
N ALA A 361 -19.08 12.27 -11.94
CA ALA A 361 -19.68 11.08 -11.36
C ALA A 361 -19.15 10.82 -9.93
N GLU A 362 -17.82 10.91 -9.72
CA GLU A 362 -17.19 10.76 -8.39
C GLU A 362 -17.72 11.78 -7.37
N ARG A 363 -17.83 13.06 -7.77
CA ARG A 363 -18.37 14.09 -6.86
C ARG A 363 -19.85 13.87 -6.54
N VAL A 364 -20.64 13.48 -7.57
CA VAL A 364 -22.06 13.19 -7.39
C VAL A 364 -22.26 11.99 -6.47
N GLU A 365 -21.49 10.94 -6.66
CA GLU A 365 -21.53 9.75 -5.80
C GLU A 365 -21.20 10.10 -4.34
N ALA A 366 -20.12 10.86 -4.10
CA ALA A 366 -19.75 11.31 -2.77
C ALA A 366 -20.87 12.15 -2.12
N ARG A 367 -21.51 13.03 -2.88
CA ARG A 367 -22.62 13.85 -2.39
C ARG A 367 -23.89 13.05 -2.12
N LEU A 368 -24.21 12.07 -2.96
CA LEU A 368 -25.35 11.19 -2.75
C LEU A 368 -25.18 10.33 -1.49
N ARG A 369 -23.96 9.83 -1.23
CA ARG A 369 -23.63 9.13 0.02
C ARG A 369 -23.72 10.03 1.26
N ASN A 370 -23.41 11.32 1.12
CA ASN A 370 -23.61 12.30 2.21
C ASN A 370 -25.08 12.60 2.47
N ILE A 371 -25.95 12.57 1.43
CA ILE A 371 -27.39 12.71 1.57
C ILE A 371 -27.98 11.47 2.23
N GLU A 372 -27.54 10.29 1.80
CA GLU A 372 -27.99 8.99 2.32
C GLU A 372 -26.85 7.97 2.28
N ALA A 373 -26.37 7.54 3.45
CA ALA A 373 -25.20 6.66 3.60
C ALA A 373 -25.33 5.31 2.87
N GLY A 374 -26.58 4.85 2.63
CA GLY A 374 -26.86 3.61 1.89
C GLY A 374 -27.09 3.82 0.39
N ALA A 375 -26.79 4.98 -0.17
CA ALA A 375 -26.94 5.25 -1.59
C ALA A 375 -26.03 4.37 -2.44
N LEU A 376 -26.61 3.67 -3.42
CA LEU A 376 -25.89 2.91 -4.44
C LEU A 376 -25.91 3.69 -5.77
N VAL A 377 -24.75 3.81 -6.38
CA VAL A 377 -24.58 4.62 -7.62
C VAL A 377 -23.85 3.79 -8.68
N ASP A 378 -24.45 3.70 -9.86
CA ASP A 378 -23.85 3.13 -11.07
C ASP A 378 -23.57 4.25 -12.06
N ALA A 379 -22.29 4.54 -12.27
CA ALA A 379 -21.82 5.55 -13.20
C ALA A 379 -21.50 4.91 -14.56
N GLY A 380 -22.34 5.19 -15.57
CA GLY A 380 -22.10 4.85 -16.97
C GLY A 380 -21.21 5.88 -17.67
N ARG A 381 -21.14 5.83 -19.01
CA ARG A 381 -20.29 6.73 -19.81
C ARG A 381 -20.77 8.19 -19.82
N ASP A 382 -22.08 8.39 -19.79
CA ASP A 382 -22.76 9.69 -19.96
C ASP A 382 -24.03 9.80 -19.11
N LEU A 383 -24.23 8.84 -18.22
CA LEU A 383 -25.38 8.78 -17.34
C LEU A 383 -24.98 8.23 -15.97
N LEU A 384 -25.77 8.56 -14.98
CA LEU A 384 -25.64 8.01 -13.62
C LEU A 384 -26.99 7.48 -13.17
N ARG A 385 -27.01 6.25 -12.67
CA ARG A 385 -28.17 5.65 -12.02
C ARG A 385 -27.91 5.53 -10.54
N GLY A 386 -28.90 5.82 -9.73
CA GLY A 386 -28.76 5.71 -8.28
C GLY A 386 -29.98 5.07 -7.64
N LEU A 387 -29.75 4.38 -6.55
CA LEU A 387 -30.76 3.89 -5.64
C LEU A 387 -30.52 4.56 -4.30
N LEU A 388 -31.50 5.34 -3.82
CA LEU A 388 -31.41 6.03 -2.54
C LEU A 388 -32.45 5.42 -1.58
N PRO A 389 -32.01 4.75 -0.51
CA PRO A 389 -32.86 4.37 0.59
C PRO A 389 -33.50 5.61 1.22
N LEU A 390 -34.69 5.46 1.74
CA LEU A 390 -35.39 6.55 2.41
C LEU A 390 -35.66 6.18 3.87
N PRO A 391 -35.77 7.16 4.77
CA PRO A 391 -36.16 6.90 6.14
C PRO A 391 -37.56 6.28 6.22
N PRO A 392 -37.84 5.46 7.23
CA PRO A 392 -39.16 4.85 7.42
C PRO A 392 -40.27 5.92 7.46
N GLY A 393 -41.29 5.74 6.61
CA GLY A 393 -42.43 6.68 6.52
C GLY A 393 -42.25 7.82 5.52
N ALA A 394 -41.12 7.94 4.88
CA ALA A 394 -40.94 8.91 3.78
C ALA A 394 -41.92 8.60 2.65
N ARG A 395 -42.60 9.66 2.17
CA ARG A 395 -43.56 9.61 1.03
C ARG A 395 -42.96 10.17 -0.25
N ARG A 396 -41.83 10.86 -0.17
CA ARG A 396 -41.06 11.45 -1.29
C ARG A 396 -39.58 11.43 -0.95
N GLY A 397 -38.73 11.34 -1.96
CA GLY A 397 -37.30 11.61 -1.81
C GLY A 397 -37.05 13.09 -1.46
N ASP A 398 -35.89 13.42 -0.93
CA ASP A 398 -35.47 14.81 -0.71
C ASP A 398 -35.15 15.46 -2.06
N VAL A 399 -36.22 15.96 -2.71
CA VAL A 399 -36.12 16.64 -4.01
C VAL A 399 -35.29 17.92 -3.92
N THR A 400 -35.22 18.53 -2.72
CA THR A 400 -34.51 19.81 -2.54
C THR A 400 -33.01 19.59 -2.63
N ALA A 401 -32.45 18.64 -1.86
CA ALA A 401 -31.03 18.30 -1.90
C ALA A 401 -30.59 17.81 -3.29
N LEU A 402 -31.40 16.98 -3.94
CA LEU A 402 -31.12 16.53 -5.30
C LEU A 402 -31.21 17.66 -6.36
N ARG A 403 -32.10 18.65 -6.14
CA ARG A 403 -32.17 19.83 -7.02
C ARG A 403 -30.91 20.70 -6.85
N GLU A 404 -30.46 20.94 -5.65
CA GLU A 404 -29.22 21.68 -5.38
C GLU A 404 -28.02 20.95 -5.98
N LEU A 405 -27.97 19.61 -5.88
CA LEU A 405 -26.96 18.79 -6.53
C LEU A 405 -27.01 18.95 -8.05
N GLY A 406 -28.21 18.86 -8.66
CA GLY A 406 -28.39 19.04 -10.10
C GLY A 406 -27.91 20.38 -10.60
N VAL A 407 -28.22 21.47 -9.89
CA VAL A 407 -27.74 22.82 -10.23
C VAL A 407 -26.21 22.93 -10.05
N SER A 408 -25.67 22.47 -8.93
CA SER A 408 -24.23 22.63 -8.64
C SER A 408 -23.34 21.85 -9.60
N GLU A 409 -23.79 20.68 -10.08
CA GLU A 409 -23.06 19.83 -11.01
C GLU A 409 -23.54 19.94 -12.47
N ALA A 410 -24.49 20.85 -12.75
CA ALA A 410 -25.13 21.03 -14.05
C ALA A 410 -25.70 19.71 -14.63
N LEU A 411 -26.47 19.00 -13.79
CA LEU A 411 -27.10 17.73 -14.14
C LEU A 411 -28.62 17.86 -14.17
N ALA A 412 -29.24 17.18 -15.10
CA ALA A 412 -30.67 16.93 -15.10
C ALA A 412 -30.95 15.62 -14.38
N ILE A 413 -31.56 15.69 -13.22
CA ILE A 413 -31.83 14.54 -12.34
C ILE A 413 -33.33 14.21 -12.35
N GLY A 414 -33.68 13.00 -12.72
CA GLY A 414 -35.02 12.44 -12.58
C GLY A 414 -35.11 11.52 -11.37
N ILE A 415 -36.24 11.59 -10.67
CA ILE A 415 -36.50 10.83 -9.45
C ILE A 415 -37.77 10.01 -9.65
N SER A 416 -37.70 8.70 -9.39
CA SER A 416 -38.88 7.82 -9.43
C SER A 416 -39.86 8.08 -8.28
N PRO A 417 -41.09 7.57 -8.35
CA PRO A 417 -41.94 7.38 -7.17
C PRO A 417 -41.24 6.52 -6.12
N VAL A 418 -41.72 6.63 -4.86
CA VAL A 418 -41.20 5.79 -3.77
C VAL A 418 -41.59 4.34 -4.00
N GLN A 419 -40.59 3.47 -4.00
CA GLN A 419 -40.72 2.03 -4.20
C GLN A 419 -40.45 1.25 -2.91
N ARG A 420 -40.97 0.03 -2.84
CA ARG A 420 -40.68 -0.97 -1.79
C ARG A 420 -40.60 -2.35 -2.43
N GLY A 421 -39.54 -3.08 -2.20
CA GLY A 421 -39.25 -4.33 -2.90
C GLY A 421 -38.65 -4.12 -4.28
N ALA A 422 -38.26 -5.20 -4.92
CA ALA A 422 -37.74 -5.20 -6.28
C ALA A 422 -38.85 -5.22 -7.36
N ASP A 423 -40.08 -5.59 -6.98
CA ASP A 423 -41.21 -5.69 -7.90
C ASP A 423 -41.57 -4.31 -8.49
N GLY A 424 -41.61 -4.21 -9.81
CA GLY A 424 -41.84 -2.94 -10.54
C GLY A 424 -40.66 -1.99 -10.56
N ALA A 425 -39.47 -2.40 -10.15
CA ALA A 425 -38.26 -1.58 -10.18
C ALA A 425 -37.87 -1.15 -11.61
N ASP A 426 -38.07 -2.03 -12.60
CA ASP A 426 -37.88 -1.75 -14.02
C ASP A 426 -38.75 -0.56 -14.49
N ARG A 427 -39.98 -0.52 -14.01
CA ARG A 427 -40.90 0.61 -14.26
C ARG A 427 -40.39 1.87 -13.57
N SER A 428 -40.00 1.80 -12.30
CA SER A 428 -39.50 2.95 -11.55
C SER A 428 -38.20 3.50 -12.13
N LEU A 429 -37.32 2.65 -12.68
CA LEU A 429 -36.13 3.07 -13.42
C LEU A 429 -36.49 3.83 -14.71
N ARG A 430 -37.50 3.36 -15.48
CA ARG A 430 -38.01 4.08 -16.63
C ARG A 430 -38.62 5.43 -16.25
N GLU A 431 -39.41 5.47 -15.17
CA GLU A 431 -40.02 6.71 -14.66
C GLU A 431 -38.97 7.74 -14.22
N ALA A 432 -37.87 7.29 -13.59
CA ALA A 432 -36.73 8.17 -13.27
C ALA A 432 -36.04 8.70 -14.53
N ARG A 433 -35.85 7.86 -15.55
CA ARG A 433 -35.28 8.25 -16.86
C ARG A 433 -36.13 9.30 -17.55
N ASP A 434 -37.45 9.08 -17.62
CA ASP A 434 -38.40 10.02 -18.21
C ASP A 434 -38.35 11.37 -17.48
N ALA A 435 -38.30 11.34 -16.15
CA ALA A 435 -38.17 12.55 -15.35
C ALA A 435 -36.86 13.29 -15.60
N ALA A 436 -35.74 12.58 -15.81
CA ALA A 436 -34.46 13.19 -16.18
C ALA A 436 -34.49 13.83 -17.56
N THR A 437 -35.10 13.15 -18.52
CA THR A 437 -35.30 13.68 -19.89
C THR A 437 -36.08 14.99 -19.86
N ILE A 438 -37.14 15.03 -19.07
CA ILE A 438 -37.96 16.24 -18.91
C ILE A 438 -37.20 17.31 -18.10
N ALA A 439 -36.45 16.92 -17.08
CA ALA A 439 -35.61 17.85 -16.31
C ALA A 439 -34.60 18.54 -17.23
N ARG A 440 -33.92 17.81 -18.10
CA ARG A 440 -32.99 18.39 -19.11
C ARG A 440 -33.65 19.42 -20.01
N ALA A 441 -34.93 19.16 -20.40
CA ALA A 441 -35.69 20.10 -21.20
C ALA A 441 -36.14 21.36 -20.46
N LEU A 442 -36.49 21.23 -19.19
CA LEU A 442 -37.08 22.33 -18.42
C LEU A 442 -36.07 23.08 -17.57
N THR A 443 -34.93 22.48 -17.22
CA THR A 443 -33.89 23.06 -16.37
C THR A 443 -32.52 23.01 -17.06
N PRO A 444 -32.26 23.87 -18.06
CA PRO A 444 -31.00 23.83 -18.81
C PRO A 444 -29.76 24.14 -17.96
N GLU A 445 -29.91 24.77 -16.80
CA GLU A 445 -28.83 25.04 -15.84
C GLU A 445 -28.57 23.86 -14.89
N GLY A 446 -29.36 22.79 -15.01
CA GLY A 446 -29.39 21.66 -14.08
C GLY A 446 -30.51 21.76 -13.06
N GLY A 447 -30.84 20.63 -12.46
CA GLY A 447 -31.90 20.53 -11.46
C GLY A 447 -32.42 19.11 -11.29
N ALA A 448 -33.46 18.96 -10.47
CA ALA A 448 -34.10 17.65 -10.26
C ALA A 448 -35.63 17.76 -10.36
N LEU A 449 -36.24 16.74 -11.01
CA LEU A 449 -37.69 16.59 -11.10
C LEU A 449 -38.12 15.20 -10.61
N ALA A 450 -39.15 15.18 -9.77
CA ALA A 450 -39.81 13.91 -9.40
C ALA A 450 -40.90 13.58 -10.43
N TYR A 451 -41.00 12.29 -10.81
CA TYR A 451 -41.96 11.80 -11.81
C TYR A 451 -43.40 12.14 -11.44
N ASP A 452 -43.78 12.04 -10.17
CA ASP A 452 -45.10 12.39 -9.67
C ASP A 452 -45.46 13.89 -9.88
N GLY A 453 -44.47 14.75 -10.00
CA GLY A 453 -44.61 16.19 -10.21
C GLY A 453 -44.69 16.62 -11.67
N LEU A 454 -44.48 15.70 -12.63
CA LEU A 454 -44.38 16.06 -14.06
C LEU A 454 -45.68 16.47 -14.72
N GLY A 455 -46.83 16.15 -14.13
CA GLY A 455 -48.13 16.46 -14.73
C GLY A 455 -48.29 15.85 -16.13
N ALA A 456 -48.70 16.66 -17.11
CA ALA A 456 -48.93 16.19 -18.46
C ALA A 456 -47.62 15.78 -19.20
N TYR A 457 -46.46 16.26 -18.79
CA TYR A 457 -45.18 15.89 -19.43
C TYR A 457 -44.91 14.38 -19.42
N ARG A 458 -45.36 13.65 -18.40
CA ARG A 458 -45.21 12.18 -18.31
C ARG A 458 -45.89 11.40 -19.44
N TYR A 459 -46.90 12.00 -20.10
CA TYR A 459 -47.57 11.41 -21.24
C TYR A 459 -46.91 11.85 -22.55
N LEU A 460 -46.39 13.07 -22.57
CA LEU A 460 -45.80 13.66 -23.77
C LEU A 460 -44.41 13.12 -24.08
N VAL A 461 -43.65 12.72 -23.10
CA VAL A 461 -42.28 12.18 -23.27
C VAL A 461 -42.22 10.90 -24.09
N HIS A 462 -43.32 10.14 -24.16
CA HIS A 462 -43.44 8.91 -24.93
C HIS A 462 -43.96 9.12 -26.35
N LEU A 463 -44.29 10.35 -26.71
CA LEU A 463 -44.71 10.66 -28.06
C LEU A 463 -43.49 10.86 -28.98
N ALA A 464 -43.54 10.35 -30.18
CA ALA A 464 -42.60 10.71 -31.24
C ALA A 464 -42.79 12.20 -31.55
N LEU A 465 -41.94 13.03 -30.96
CA LEU A 465 -42.10 14.51 -31.05
C LEU A 465 -42.00 15.03 -32.48
N ASP A 466 -41.34 14.29 -33.38
CA ASP A 466 -41.25 14.63 -34.81
C ASP A 466 -42.59 14.35 -35.54
N GLU A 467 -43.38 13.38 -35.01
CA GLU A 467 -44.70 13.07 -35.52
C GLU A 467 -45.82 13.85 -34.79
N ALA A 468 -45.47 14.54 -33.69
CA ALA A 468 -46.44 15.30 -32.94
C ALA A 468 -46.98 16.49 -33.77
N PRO A 469 -48.25 16.91 -33.56
CA PRO A 469 -48.86 17.99 -34.29
C PRO A 469 -48.01 19.27 -34.32
N HIS A 470 -47.71 19.78 -35.50
CA HIS A 470 -47.06 21.09 -35.69
C HIS A 470 -48.10 22.07 -36.23
N ASP A 471 -49.10 22.26 -35.44
CA ASP A 471 -50.26 23.05 -35.78
C ASP A 471 -50.06 24.58 -35.56
N ARG A 472 -51.11 25.35 -35.79
CA ARG A 472 -51.13 26.80 -35.60
C ARG A 472 -50.65 27.20 -34.18
N LEU A 473 -51.06 26.46 -33.15
CA LEU A 473 -50.74 26.79 -31.77
C LEU A 473 -49.25 26.54 -31.50
N CYS A 474 -48.69 25.39 -31.88
CA CYS A 474 -47.27 25.10 -31.76
C CYS A 474 -46.42 26.18 -32.48
N GLN A 475 -46.76 26.55 -33.72
CA GLN A 475 -46.07 27.63 -34.46
C GLN A 475 -46.17 28.97 -33.76
N ALA A 476 -47.32 29.29 -33.16
CA ALA A 476 -47.50 30.52 -32.39
C ALA A 476 -46.59 30.56 -31.12
N ILE A 477 -46.51 29.45 -30.40
CA ILE A 477 -45.65 29.31 -29.22
C ILE A 477 -44.16 29.34 -29.59
N GLU A 478 -43.75 28.74 -30.71
CA GLU A 478 -42.38 28.82 -31.22
C GLU A 478 -41.98 30.28 -31.53
N ARG A 479 -42.87 31.07 -32.19
CA ARG A 479 -42.63 32.49 -32.41
C ARG A 479 -42.46 33.26 -31.09
N LEU A 480 -43.26 32.91 -30.08
CA LEU A 480 -43.14 33.53 -28.74
C LEU A 480 -41.82 33.20 -28.09
N LEU A 481 -41.39 31.94 -28.14
CA LEU A 481 -40.11 31.49 -27.61
C LEU A 481 -38.93 32.21 -28.30
N GLN A 482 -38.91 32.26 -29.64
CA GLN A 482 -37.89 32.97 -30.41
C GLN A 482 -37.88 34.47 -30.12
N TYR A 483 -39.03 35.08 -29.84
CA TYR A 483 -39.09 36.47 -29.40
C TYR A 483 -38.44 36.68 -28.02
N ASP A 484 -38.76 35.80 -27.06
CA ASP A 484 -38.16 35.85 -25.72
C ASP A 484 -36.62 35.72 -25.78
N GLU A 485 -36.10 34.77 -26.59
CA GLU A 485 -34.66 34.57 -26.79
C GLU A 485 -33.97 35.80 -27.40
N ARG A 486 -34.57 36.42 -28.39
CA ARG A 486 -34.00 37.60 -29.08
C ARG A 486 -34.04 38.87 -28.24
N ARG A 487 -35.04 39.00 -27.37
CA ARG A 487 -35.33 40.26 -26.63
C ARG A 487 -35.05 40.16 -25.13
N GLY A 488 -34.70 38.98 -24.63
CA GLY A 488 -34.51 38.75 -23.19
C GLY A 488 -35.79 38.95 -22.38
N THR A 489 -36.95 38.70 -22.98
CA THR A 489 -38.26 38.83 -22.33
C THR A 489 -38.68 37.49 -21.69
N GLN A 490 -39.70 37.53 -20.85
CA GLN A 490 -40.25 36.35 -20.14
C GLN A 490 -41.74 36.18 -20.45
N LEU A 491 -42.09 36.26 -21.74
CA LEU A 491 -43.49 36.14 -22.17
C LEU A 491 -43.97 34.69 -22.11
N LEU A 492 -43.17 33.73 -22.54
CA LEU A 492 -43.51 32.31 -22.47
C LEU A 492 -43.67 31.81 -21.03
N PRO A 493 -42.74 32.08 -20.07
CA PRO A 493 -42.97 31.78 -18.66
C PRO A 493 -44.21 32.48 -18.08
N THR A 494 -44.53 33.68 -18.56
CA THR A 494 -45.75 34.38 -18.14
C THR A 494 -47.01 33.67 -18.62
N LEU A 495 -47.01 33.22 -19.89
CA LEU A 495 -48.10 32.43 -20.44
C LEU A 495 -48.27 31.11 -19.69
N GLU A 496 -47.20 30.36 -19.47
CA GLU A 496 -47.22 29.09 -18.72
C GLU A 496 -47.87 29.26 -17.35
N GLN A 497 -47.45 30.29 -16.60
CA GLN A 497 -48.03 30.53 -15.29
C GLN A 497 -49.50 30.96 -15.36
N TYR A 498 -49.86 31.72 -16.38
CA TYR A 498 -51.25 32.15 -16.61
C TYR A 498 -52.17 30.99 -16.92
N LEU A 499 -51.73 30.04 -17.77
CA LEU A 499 -52.46 28.81 -18.06
C LEU A 499 -52.56 27.90 -16.84
N ALA A 500 -51.44 27.71 -16.11
CA ALA A 500 -51.40 26.91 -14.87
C ALA A 500 -52.36 27.44 -13.80
N ASP A 501 -52.56 28.76 -13.74
CA ASP A 501 -53.51 29.42 -12.83
C ASP A 501 -54.93 29.52 -13.43
N ARG A 502 -55.23 28.71 -14.47
CA ARG A 502 -56.52 28.68 -15.14
C ARG A 502 -57.02 30.06 -15.55
N ARG A 503 -56.08 30.88 -16.07
CA ARG A 503 -56.32 32.24 -16.57
C ARG A 503 -56.74 33.26 -15.48
N VAL A 504 -56.46 32.96 -14.19
CA VAL A 504 -56.76 33.87 -13.10
C VAL A 504 -55.62 34.88 -12.94
N GLY A 505 -55.76 36.07 -13.57
CA GLY A 505 -54.72 37.10 -13.64
C GLY A 505 -54.21 37.59 -12.27
N THR A 506 -55.07 37.71 -11.26
CA THR A 506 -54.67 38.12 -9.92
C THR A 506 -53.74 37.11 -9.25
N THR A 507 -53.99 35.82 -9.40
CA THR A 507 -53.13 34.73 -8.89
C THR A 507 -51.83 34.69 -9.65
N THR A 508 -51.86 34.82 -10.98
CA THR A 508 -50.67 34.81 -11.83
C THR A 508 -49.74 35.97 -11.52
N ALA A 509 -50.27 37.22 -11.38
CA ALA A 509 -49.49 38.39 -11.09
C ALA A 509 -48.76 38.25 -9.71
N ARG A 510 -49.44 37.71 -8.70
CA ARG A 510 -48.88 37.44 -7.39
C ARG A 510 -47.76 36.41 -7.43
N LYS A 511 -47.94 35.29 -8.15
CA LYS A 511 -46.94 34.24 -8.27
C LYS A 511 -45.73 34.65 -9.08
N LEU A 512 -45.91 35.52 -10.07
CA LEU A 512 -44.82 36.08 -10.88
C LEU A 512 -44.16 37.31 -10.21
N PHE A 513 -44.64 37.72 -9.04
CA PHE A 513 -44.17 38.93 -8.33
C PHE A 513 -44.19 40.19 -9.20
N ILE A 514 -45.21 40.36 -10.02
CA ILE A 514 -45.38 41.52 -10.89
C ILE A 514 -46.72 42.23 -10.62
N HIS A 515 -46.81 43.51 -10.98
CA HIS A 515 -48.05 44.26 -10.87
C HIS A 515 -49.07 43.78 -11.93
N ALA A 516 -50.37 43.84 -11.61
CA ALA A 516 -51.44 43.41 -12.52
C ALA A 516 -51.41 44.13 -13.89
N ASN A 517 -51.03 45.37 -13.93
CA ASN A 517 -50.87 46.11 -15.19
C ASN A 517 -49.73 45.58 -16.04
N THR A 518 -48.61 45.18 -15.42
CA THR A 518 -47.50 44.55 -16.13
C THR A 518 -47.90 43.17 -16.69
N LEU A 519 -48.66 42.40 -15.92
CA LEU A 519 -49.22 41.14 -16.44
C LEU A 519 -50.12 41.39 -17.67
N ARG A 520 -51.02 42.38 -17.57
CA ARG A 520 -51.92 42.70 -18.71
C ARG A 520 -51.10 43.08 -19.95
N GLN A 521 -50.13 43.97 -19.82
CA GLN A 521 -49.24 44.35 -20.94
C GLN A 521 -48.50 43.14 -21.53
N ARG A 522 -48.04 42.19 -20.72
CA ARG A 522 -47.40 40.98 -21.21
C ARG A 522 -48.40 40.07 -21.95
N LEU A 523 -49.60 39.87 -21.42
CA LEU A 523 -50.65 39.06 -22.07
C LEU A 523 -51.09 39.69 -23.40
N ASP A 524 -51.29 41.02 -23.44
CA ASP A 524 -51.60 41.74 -24.68
C ASP A 524 -50.47 41.61 -25.71
N ARG A 525 -49.22 41.59 -25.25
CA ARG A 525 -48.06 41.39 -26.12
C ARG A 525 -48.02 39.96 -26.66
N ILE A 526 -48.33 38.95 -25.84
CA ILE A 526 -48.42 37.53 -26.23
C ILE A 526 -49.50 37.37 -27.31
N GLN A 527 -50.70 37.89 -27.09
CA GLN A 527 -51.77 37.80 -28.08
C GLN A 527 -51.42 38.45 -29.44
N LYS A 528 -50.73 39.58 -29.42
CA LYS A 528 -50.24 40.24 -30.66
C LYS A 528 -49.15 39.49 -31.38
N LEU A 529 -48.28 38.78 -30.67
CA LEU A 529 -47.19 37.99 -31.28
C LEU A 529 -47.66 36.66 -31.79
N THR A 530 -48.60 36.03 -31.11
CA THR A 530 -49.10 34.69 -31.41
C THR A 530 -50.30 34.65 -32.33
N ASP A 531 -51.05 35.76 -32.41
CA ASP A 531 -52.36 35.86 -33.05
C ASP A 531 -53.36 34.84 -32.46
N VAL A 532 -53.24 34.60 -31.13
CA VAL A 532 -54.09 33.67 -30.37
C VAL A 532 -54.88 34.47 -29.36
N ASP A 533 -56.18 34.30 -29.33
CA ASP A 533 -57.04 34.85 -28.29
C ASP A 533 -56.96 33.99 -27.05
N LEU A 534 -56.21 34.47 -26.04
CA LEU A 534 -55.99 33.74 -24.79
C LEU A 534 -57.27 33.56 -23.95
N ALA A 535 -58.38 34.26 -24.27
CA ALA A 535 -59.63 34.13 -23.54
C ALA A 535 -60.52 33.01 -24.09
N THR A 536 -60.54 32.84 -25.40
CA THR A 536 -61.47 31.93 -26.08
C THR A 536 -60.84 30.64 -26.57
N GLU A 537 -59.52 30.61 -26.81
CA GLU A 537 -58.82 29.41 -27.27
C GLU A 537 -58.94 28.28 -26.25
N ASP A 538 -58.95 27.04 -26.69
CA ASP A 538 -59.01 25.89 -25.79
C ASP A 538 -57.78 25.84 -24.84
N LEU A 539 -58.07 25.78 -23.53
CA LEU A 539 -57.03 25.84 -22.49
C LEU A 539 -56.06 24.65 -22.58
N LEU A 540 -56.63 23.42 -22.79
CA LEU A 540 -55.86 22.21 -22.88
C LEU A 540 -54.95 22.20 -24.10
N SER A 541 -55.46 22.62 -25.26
CA SER A 541 -54.71 22.70 -26.51
C SER A 541 -53.55 23.68 -26.41
N LEU A 542 -53.75 24.85 -25.75
CA LEU A 542 -52.68 25.81 -25.48
C LEU A 542 -51.62 25.24 -24.51
N GLU A 543 -52.04 24.59 -23.42
CA GLU A 543 -51.11 23.96 -22.47
C GLU A 543 -50.28 22.86 -23.13
N LEU A 544 -50.90 22.03 -23.98
CA LEU A 544 -50.19 20.98 -24.73
C LEU A 544 -49.21 21.57 -25.73
N ALA A 545 -49.60 22.60 -26.49
CA ALA A 545 -48.72 23.26 -27.45
C ALA A 545 -47.48 23.84 -26.78
N VAL A 546 -47.64 24.51 -25.63
CA VAL A 546 -46.52 25.04 -24.85
C VAL A 546 -45.58 23.91 -24.40
N LYS A 547 -46.10 22.83 -23.87
CA LYS A 547 -45.33 21.68 -23.39
C LYS A 547 -44.58 20.96 -24.52
N LEU A 548 -45.25 20.76 -25.68
CA LEU A 548 -44.65 20.15 -26.88
C LEU A 548 -43.50 21.00 -27.42
N VAL A 549 -43.69 22.32 -27.55
CA VAL A 549 -42.64 23.23 -28.02
C VAL A 549 -41.44 23.21 -27.08
N ARG A 550 -41.66 23.19 -25.77
CA ARG A 550 -40.57 23.04 -24.79
C ARG A 550 -39.78 21.75 -24.98
N LEU A 551 -40.45 20.62 -25.12
CA LEU A 551 -39.80 19.32 -25.29
C LEU A 551 -39.02 19.23 -26.62
N ARG A 552 -39.61 19.73 -27.73
CA ARG A 552 -38.94 19.82 -29.05
C ARG A 552 -37.66 20.65 -28.99
N ARG A 553 -37.74 21.83 -28.37
CA ARG A 553 -36.61 22.75 -28.26
C ARG A 553 -35.42 22.12 -27.49
N ALA A 554 -35.71 21.30 -26.51
CA ALA A 554 -34.70 20.60 -25.73
C ALA A 554 -34.07 19.40 -26.43
N GLY A 555 -34.43 19.11 -27.67
CA GLY A 555 -33.88 17.95 -28.39
C GLY A 555 -34.27 16.60 -27.81
N VAL A 556 -35.44 16.49 -27.20
CA VAL A 556 -35.99 15.23 -26.66
C VAL A 556 -36.43 14.26 -27.78
N ALA A 557 -36.10 14.57 -29.02
CA ALA A 557 -36.29 13.68 -30.17
C ALA A 557 -35.07 12.76 -30.27
N GLU A 558 -35.15 11.59 -29.69
CA GLU A 558 -34.48 10.32 -30.02
C GLU A 558 -34.33 9.46 -28.79
N SER A 559 -35.38 8.76 -28.39
CA SER A 559 -35.19 7.46 -27.78
C SER A 559 -34.74 6.50 -28.88
N PRO A 560 -33.59 5.80 -28.78
CA PRO A 560 -33.22 4.82 -29.80
C PRO A 560 -34.31 3.76 -29.93
N PRO A 561 -34.53 3.19 -31.16
CA PRO A 561 -35.55 2.19 -31.39
C PRO A 561 -35.31 1.00 -30.46
N ARG A 562 -36.40 0.49 -29.90
CA ARG A 562 -36.43 -0.76 -29.13
C ARG A 562 -35.84 -1.87 -30.01
N SER A 563 -34.66 -2.42 -29.64
CA SER A 563 -34.17 -3.71 -30.09
C SER A 563 -34.53 -4.78 -29.08
#